data_bc6ed012f2edeb21c505415802cfa9ac
#
_entry.id   bc6ed012f2edeb21c505415802cfa9ac
#
_cell.length_a   1.000
_cell.length_b   1.000
_cell.length_c   1.000
_cell.angle_alpha   90.00
_cell.angle_beta   90.00
_cell.angle_gamma   90.00
#
_symmetry.space_group_name_H-M   'P 1'
#
loop_
_entity.id
_entity.type
_entity.pdbx_description
1 polymer ?
#
loop_
_entity_poly.entity_id
_entity_poly.type
_entity_poly.pdbx_seq_one_letter_code
_entity_poly.pdbx_strand_id
1 'polypeptide(L)'
;MKKLLSMLLAAAMLVSAGAMAFAEGTSEKGTIVYGSSTEIGGDFAPSSWWTNNATDKMIRDLTNDYGVTVTNQGGEFVVNPTIANNIESVVNPDGSKTFTVTINEGLTYNNGEEIKAADFLWAEVFSCSKVAMDTGAKLTGHLTYVGGKDYYEGTATAVSGLRLIDDYTFSVTILAEKIPYYYDLNYIGLKPFSLKYWLGDGVELKDDGEGCYIAGDFTKEGVEKQLEYARFNAGEDRVSAGPYNLVAFDKGSLQATLTINPNYAGNFEGQKPSIEKIVVTKTEDATWADALKTGAFNFYDTVTDGNQINTALDIIAEGGFDYVQFDRAGYGMLNFQCDFGPTQFEAVRHAVALLL
;
A
#
# COMPACT_ATOMS: atom_id res chain seq x y z
N MET A 1 23.73 -38.41 32.72
CA MET A 1 22.57 -38.33 31.80
C MET A 1 21.40 -37.58 32.45
N LYS A 2 20.91 -37.91 33.64
CA LYS A 2 19.73 -37.20 34.25
C LYS A 2 19.95 -35.71 34.52
N LYS A 3 21.17 -35.24 34.90
CA LYS A 3 21.50 -33.84 35.11
C LYS A 3 21.63 -33.03 33.78
N LEU A 4 22.02 -33.64 32.70
CA LEU A 4 22.05 -33.00 31.37
C LEU A 4 20.64 -32.83 30.80
N LEU A 5 19.75 -33.79 31.04
CA LEU A 5 18.36 -33.74 30.59
C LEU A 5 17.57 -32.65 31.33
N SER A 6 17.85 -32.47 32.64
CA SER A 6 17.22 -31.42 33.44
C SER A 6 17.71 -30.00 33.06
N MET A 7 18.97 -29.84 32.65
CA MET A 7 19.50 -28.59 32.12
C MET A 7 18.92 -28.24 30.72
N LEU A 8 18.73 -29.21 29.85
CA LEU A 8 18.08 -29.02 28.55
C LEU A 8 16.60 -28.70 28.69
N LEU A 9 15.89 -29.31 29.65
CA LEU A 9 14.49 -28.94 29.93
C LEU A 9 14.37 -27.51 30.55
N ALA A 10 15.31 -27.12 31.42
CA ALA A 10 15.34 -25.77 31.98
C ALA A 10 15.70 -24.71 30.95
N ALA A 11 16.60 -25.02 29.99
CA ALA A 11 16.91 -24.13 28.88
C ALA A 11 15.75 -24.02 27.90
N ALA A 12 15.01 -25.11 27.62
CA ALA A 12 13.80 -25.06 26.81
C ALA A 12 12.66 -24.28 27.46
N MET A 13 12.52 -24.33 28.77
CA MET A 13 11.55 -23.49 29.51
C MET A 13 11.96 -22.02 29.57
N LEU A 14 13.25 -21.68 29.58
CA LEU A 14 13.75 -20.31 29.52
C LEU A 14 13.58 -19.69 28.12
N VAL A 15 13.66 -20.48 27.05
CA VAL A 15 13.38 -20.03 25.69
C VAL A 15 11.87 -19.85 25.48
N SER A 16 11.02 -20.70 26.09
CA SER A 16 9.57 -20.53 26.06
C SER A 16 9.08 -19.37 26.97
N ALA A 17 9.79 -19.08 28.07
CA ALA A 17 9.49 -17.93 28.92
C ALA A 17 9.88 -16.58 28.28
N GLY A 18 10.88 -16.57 27.38
CA GLY A 18 11.21 -15.39 26.58
C GLY A 18 10.14 -15.03 25.54
N ALA A 19 9.38 -16.04 25.05
CA ALA A 19 8.25 -15.85 24.15
C ALA A 19 6.93 -15.50 24.88
N MET A 20 6.88 -15.70 26.22
CA MET A 20 5.70 -15.37 27.05
C MET A 20 5.85 -14.10 27.88
N ALA A 21 6.95 -13.36 27.76
CA ALA A 21 7.13 -12.07 28.45
C ALA A 21 6.28 -10.92 27.87
N PHE A 22 5.46 -11.18 26.85
CA PHE A 22 4.41 -10.26 26.37
C PHE A 22 3.04 -10.50 27.00
N ALA A 23 2.91 -11.43 27.95
CA ALA A 23 1.64 -11.86 28.56
C ALA A 23 1.23 -11.09 29.83
N GLU A 24 1.88 -10.00 30.18
CA GLU A 24 1.37 -9.05 31.19
C GLU A 24 1.06 -7.74 30.47
N GLY A 25 -0.24 -7.50 30.25
CA GLY A 25 -0.87 -6.39 29.56
C GLY A 25 -0.44 -5.00 30.01
N THR A 26 0.77 -4.61 29.65
CA THR A 26 1.19 -3.22 29.62
C THR A 26 1.78 -2.95 28.26
N SER A 27 0.91 -2.60 27.26
CA SER A 27 1.44 -1.88 26.12
C SER A 27 2.17 -0.65 26.66
N GLU A 28 3.45 -0.51 26.29
CA GLU A 28 4.19 0.72 26.60
C GLU A 28 3.33 1.90 26.15
N LYS A 29 3.24 2.93 27.00
CA LYS A 29 2.47 4.14 26.65
C LYS A 29 2.95 4.66 25.29
N GLY A 30 2.02 4.83 24.37
CA GLY A 30 2.35 5.23 22.98
C GLY A 30 2.58 4.08 22.01
N THR A 31 2.36 2.81 22.41
CA THR A 31 2.49 1.65 21.53
C THR A 31 1.13 1.03 21.22
N ILE A 32 0.88 0.78 19.94
CA ILE A 32 -0.19 -0.11 19.45
C ILE A 32 0.42 -1.46 19.08
N VAL A 33 -0.14 -2.53 19.61
CA VAL A 33 0.08 -3.89 19.12
C VAL A 33 -1.15 -4.29 18.33
N TYR A 34 -0.97 -4.36 17.00
CA TYR A 34 -2.02 -4.65 16.04
C TYR A 34 -2.07 -6.14 15.73
N GLY A 35 -3.17 -6.79 16.07
CA GLY A 35 -3.43 -8.18 15.73
C GLY A 35 -4.02 -8.30 14.32
N SER A 36 -3.41 -9.13 13.45
CA SER A 36 -3.92 -9.43 12.13
C SER A 36 -4.11 -10.93 11.94
N SER A 37 -5.29 -11.33 11.44
CA SER A 37 -5.54 -12.72 11.08
C SER A 37 -4.87 -13.12 9.76
N THR A 38 -4.50 -12.14 8.91
CA THR A 38 -3.71 -12.38 7.72
C THR A 38 -2.22 -12.33 8.05
N GLU A 39 -1.50 -13.39 7.68
CA GLU A 39 -0.06 -13.48 7.87
C GLU A 39 0.68 -12.40 7.06
N ILE A 40 1.73 -11.82 7.65
CA ILE A 40 2.60 -10.87 6.96
C ILE A 40 3.41 -11.63 5.91
N GLY A 41 3.27 -11.28 4.64
CA GLY A 41 4.00 -11.89 3.53
C GLY A 41 5.44 -11.38 3.42
N GLY A 42 5.68 -10.15 3.89
CA GLY A 42 6.99 -9.48 3.90
C GLY A 42 7.35 -8.82 2.56
N ASP A 43 6.43 -8.75 1.62
CA ASP A 43 6.60 -7.97 0.38
C ASP A 43 6.02 -6.57 0.58
N PHE A 44 6.90 -5.63 0.87
CA PHE A 44 6.54 -4.24 1.15
C PHE A 44 6.66 -3.34 -0.08
N ALA A 45 6.47 -3.91 -1.26
CA ALA A 45 6.47 -3.17 -2.53
C ALA A 45 5.30 -2.18 -2.63
N PRO A 46 5.43 -1.09 -3.40
CA PRO A 46 4.35 -0.14 -3.62
C PRO A 46 3.10 -0.80 -4.22
N SER A 47 1.95 -0.32 -3.83
CA SER A 47 0.66 -0.45 -4.51
C SER A 47 0.29 -1.85 -5.04
N SER A 48 0.62 -2.92 -4.33
CA SER A 48 0.26 -4.29 -4.74
C SER A 48 0.84 -4.74 -6.10
N TRP A 49 1.99 -4.20 -6.47
CA TRP A 49 2.60 -4.50 -7.78
C TRP A 49 2.88 -5.99 -8.01
N TRP A 50 3.28 -6.73 -6.97
CA TRP A 50 3.53 -8.17 -7.04
C TRP A 50 2.54 -9.00 -6.24
N THR A 51 2.17 -8.54 -5.05
CA THR A 51 1.29 -9.26 -4.13
C THR A 51 0.10 -8.41 -3.69
N ASN A 52 -0.97 -9.07 -3.23
CA ASN A 52 -2.16 -8.41 -2.70
C ASN A 52 -2.47 -8.92 -1.28
N ASN A 53 -1.45 -9.09 -0.45
CA ASN A 53 -1.61 -9.44 0.96
C ASN A 53 -2.15 -8.23 1.73
N ALA A 54 -3.23 -8.44 2.51
CA ALA A 54 -3.92 -7.35 3.21
C ALA A 54 -3.06 -6.70 4.30
N THR A 55 -2.30 -7.50 5.06
CA THR A 55 -1.44 -7.00 6.14
C THR A 55 -0.22 -6.27 5.58
N ASP A 56 0.40 -6.81 4.52
CA ASP A 56 1.48 -6.10 3.82
C ASP A 56 0.97 -4.77 3.23
N LYS A 57 -0.27 -4.75 2.71
CA LYS A 57 -0.89 -3.52 2.20
C LYS A 57 -1.05 -2.47 3.32
N MET A 58 -1.56 -2.86 4.48
CA MET A 58 -1.71 -1.96 5.63
C MET A 58 -0.35 -1.37 6.05
N ILE A 59 0.71 -2.20 6.13
CA ILE A 59 2.07 -1.74 6.44
C ILE A 59 2.57 -0.77 5.35
N ARG A 60 2.32 -1.07 4.07
CA ARG A 60 2.69 -0.18 2.96
C ARG A 60 1.96 1.17 3.04
N ASP A 61 0.68 1.17 3.37
CA ASP A 61 -0.12 2.41 3.49
C ASP A 61 0.38 3.28 4.65
N LEU A 62 0.86 2.69 5.75
CA LEU A 62 1.49 3.42 6.84
C LEU A 62 2.89 3.98 6.50
N THR A 63 3.60 3.37 5.56
CA THR A 63 4.95 3.77 5.18
C THR A 63 5.03 4.58 3.88
N ASN A 64 3.97 4.61 3.08
CA ASN A 64 3.90 5.34 1.82
C ASN A 64 2.56 6.07 1.71
N ASP A 65 2.56 7.32 2.10
CA ASP A 65 1.46 8.24 1.93
C ASP A 65 1.82 9.29 0.85
N TYR A 66 1.45 10.53 1.01
CA TYR A 66 1.70 11.62 0.07
C TYR A 66 1.05 11.44 -1.31
N GLY A 67 -0.12 10.78 -1.33
CA GLY A 67 -0.93 10.76 -2.55
C GLY A 67 -1.35 12.17 -2.95
N VAL A 68 -1.22 12.51 -4.24
CA VAL A 68 -1.70 13.79 -4.82
C VAL A 68 -3.20 13.94 -4.56
N THR A 69 -3.94 12.85 -4.69
CA THR A 69 -5.33 12.75 -4.24
C THR A 69 -5.49 11.59 -3.28
N VAL A 70 -6.43 11.70 -2.38
CA VAL A 70 -6.76 10.70 -1.37
C VAL A 70 -8.27 10.50 -1.31
N THR A 71 -8.69 9.39 -0.73
CA THR A 71 -10.11 9.16 -0.43
C THR A 71 -10.39 9.64 0.99
N ASN A 72 -11.36 10.55 1.14
CA ASN A 72 -11.81 11.01 2.46
C ASN A 72 -12.72 9.96 3.14
N GLN A 73 -13.14 10.24 4.38
CA GLN A 73 -14.02 9.34 5.13
C GLN A 73 -15.41 9.14 4.47
N GLY A 74 -15.84 10.07 3.62
CA GLY A 74 -17.07 9.95 2.84
C GLY A 74 -16.93 9.14 1.55
N GLY A 75 -15.75 8.62 1.25
CA GLY A 75 -15.47 7.86 0.02
C GLY A 75 -15.24 8.75 -1.22
N GLU A 76 -15.08 10.07 -1.05
CA GLU A 76 -14.82 10.99 -2.14
C GLU A 76 -13.31 11.13 -2.38
N PHE A 77 -12.92 11.23 -3.66
CA PHE A 77 -11.55 11.59 -4.01
C PHE A 77 -11.37 13.10 -3.86
N VAL A 78 -10.45 13.49 -3.00
CA VAL A 78 -10.11 14.90 -2.72
C VAL A 78 -8.64 15.15 -2.99
N VAL A 79 -8.33 16.37 -3.39
CA VAL A 79 -6.92 16.81 -3.53
C VAL A 79 -6.29 16.89 -2.16
N ASN A 80 -5.06 16.39 -2.04
CA ASN A 80 -4.26 16.48 -0.82
C ASN A 80 -3.48 17.81 -0.80
N PRO A 81 -3.90 18.80 -0.01
CA PRO A 81 -3.24 20.12 0.00
C PRO A 81 -1.86 20.10 0.65
N THR A 82 -1.52 19.03 1.40
CA THR A 82 -0.17 18.83 1.91
C THR A 82 0.81 18.53 0.78
N ILE A 83 0.34 17.94 -0.32
CA ILE A 83 1.17 17.47 -1.43
C ILE A 83 1.04 18.37 -2.65
N ALA A 84 -0.15 18.70 -3.09
CA ALA A 84 -0.40 19.47 -4.30
C ALA A 84 -0.96 20.85 -3.99
N ASN A 85 -0.29 21.87 -4.51
CA ASN A 85 -0.77 23.24 -4.41
C ASN A 85 -1.64 23.67 -5.59
N ASN A 86 -1.51 23.00 -6.74
CA ASN A 86 -2.33 23.25 -7.93
C ASN A 86 -2.54 21.95 -8.73
N ILE A 87 -3.77 21.79 -9.21
CA ILE A 87 -4.14 20.75 -10.19
C ILE A 87 -5.02 21.38 -11.25
N GLU A 88 -4.56 21.34 -12.47
CA GLU A 88 -5.32 21.76 -13.65
C GLU A 88 -5.68 20.54 -14.48
N SER A 89 -6.81 20.60 -15.18
CA SER A 89 -7.16 19.53 -16.11
C SER A 89 -7.80 20.06 -17.37
N VAL A 90 -7.53 19.39 -18.49
CA VAL A 90 -8.10 19.72 -19.80
C VAL A 90 -8.49 18.44 -20.53
N VAL A 91 -9.67 18.45 -21.14
CA VAL A 91 -10.08 17.42 -22.10
C VAL A 91 -9.53 17.80 -23.47
N ASN A 92 -8.74 16.92 -24.04
CA ASN A 92 -8.07 17.11 -25.34
C ASN A 92 -9.06 16.89 -26.51
N PRO A 93 -8.75 17.39 -27.72
CA PRO A 93 -9.61 17.19 -28.89
C PRO A 93 -9.88 15.73 -29.28
N ASP A 94 -8.99 14.82 -28.92
CA ASP A 94 -9.13 13.38 -29.13
C ASP A 94 -9.95 12.67 -28.04
N GLY A 95 -10.44 13.42 -27.04
CA GLY A 95 -11.21 12.91 -25.90
C GLY A 95 -10.37 12.43 -24.72
N SER A 96 -9.05 12.37 -24.84
CA SER A 96 -8.17 12.12 -23.69
C SER A 96 -8.23 13.27 -22.68
N LYS A 97 -7.78 13.04 -21.43
CA LYS A 97 -7.76 14.08 -20.40
C LYS A 97 -6.37 14.20 -19.81
N THR A 98 -5.84 15.42 -19.84
CA THR A 98 -4.56 15.75 -19.23
C THR A 98 -4.79 16.42 -17.88
N PHE A 99 -4.12 15.92 -16.85
CA PHE A 99 -3.99 16.57 -15.55
C PHE A 99 -2.56 17.09 -15.41
N THR A 100 -2.44 18.36 -15.03
CA THR A 100 -1.16 18.98 -14.67
C THR A 100 -1.16 19.23 -13.17
N VAL A 101 -0.16 18.69 -12.49
CA VAL A 101 -0.03 18.74 -11.03
C VAL A 101 1.23 19.50 -10.67
N THR A 102 1.09 20.49 -9.79
CA THR A 102 2.21 21.16 -9.14
C THR A 102 2.23 20.75 -7.67
N ILE A 103 3.30 20.10 -7.24
CA ILE A 103 3.49 19.67 -5.84
C ILE A 103 4.11 20.78 -4.99
N ASN A 104 3.95 20.68 -3.69
CA ASN A 104 4.59 21.58 -2.73
C ASN A 104 6.10 21.29 -2.66
N GLU A 105 6.88 22.37 -2.57
CA GLU A 105 8.33 22.29 -2.31
C GLU A 105 8.62 21.89 -0.85
N GLY A 106 9.79 21.29 -0.61
CA GLY A 106 10.28 20.97 0.73
C GLY A 106 9.68 19.71 1.35
N LEU A 107 8.90 18.92 0.59
CA LEU A 107 8.51 17.57 1.00
C LEU A 107 9.75 16.67 1.01
N THR A 108 9.89 15.82 2.02
CA THR A 108 11.05 14.93 2.16
C THR A 108 10.66 13.50 2.46
N TYR A 109 11.50 12.57 2.05
CA TYR A 109 11.50 11.21 2.56
C TYR A 109 11.97 11.16 4.02
N ASN A 110 11.83 10.00 4.63
CA ASN A 110 12.31 9.75 6.00
C ASN A 110 13.82 9.94 6.18
N ASN A 111 14.61 9.78 5.13
CA ASN A 111 16.07 10.00 5.12
C ASN A 111 16.47 11.48 4.90
N GLY A 112 15.48 12.37 4.70
CA GLY A 112 15.69 13.80 4.48
C GLY A 112 15.95 14.20 3.02
N GLU A 113 16.00 13.25 2.07
CA GLU A 113 16.05 13.57 0.64
C GLU A 113 14.75 14.25 0.20
N GLU A 114 14.86 15.31 -0.60
CA GLU A 114 13.71 16.06 -1.10
C GLU A 114 12.94 15.25 -2.14
N ILE A 115 11.60 15.31 -2.04
CA ILE A 115 10.68 14.69 -2.98
C ILE A 115 10.41 15.67 -4.13
N LYS A 116 10.54 15.17 -5.35
CA LYS A 116 10.35 15.93 -6.59
C LYS A 116 9.28 15.32 -7.49
N ALA A 117 8.87 16.02 -8.52
CA ALA A 117 7.90 15.55 -9.52
C ALA A 117 8.31 14.22 -10.16
N ALA A 118 9.60 14.02 -10.38
CA ALA A 118 10.13 12.76 -10.91
C ALA A 118 9.80 11.54 -10.05
N ASP A 119 9.71 11.71 -8.71
CA ASP A 119 9.40 10.62 -7.77
C ASP A 119 7.96 10.10 -7.90
N PHE A 120 7.06 10.93 -8.40
CA PHE A 120 5.67 10.54 -8.69
C PHE A 120 5.53 9.86 -10.05
N LEU A 121 6.36 10.19 -11.03
CA LEU A 121 6.19 9.74 -12.40
C LEU A 121 6.92 8.46 -12.76
N TRP A 122 8.11 8.21 -12.21
CA TRP A 122 8.90 7.04 -12.63
C TRP A 122 8.14 5.73 -12.41
N ALA A 123 7.36 5.65 -11.32
CA ALA A 123 6.55 4.47 -11.02
C ALA A 123 5.49 4.21 -12.10
N GLU A 124 4.95 5.27 -12.69
CA GLU A 124 3.97 5.17 -13.79
C GLU A 124 4.65 4.80 -15.11
N VAL A 125 5.84 5.33 -15.40
CA VAL A 125 6.65 4.88 -16.55
C VAL A 125 7.05 3.42 -16.40
N PHE A 126 7.49 3.01 -15.18
CA PHE A 126 7.76 1.61 -14.85
C PHE A 126 6.52 0.74 -15.10
N SER A 127 5.33 1.20 -14.67
CA SER A 127 4.07 0.48 -14.86
C SER A 127 3.66 0.29 -16.32
N CYS A 128 4.18 1.13 -17.23
CA CYS A 128 3.99 1.02 -18.68
C CYS A 128 5.04 0.14 -19.35
N SER A 129 6.09 -0.31 -18.62
CA SER A 129 7.22 -0.96 -19.23
C SER A 129 7.09 -2.49 -19.30
N LYS A 130 7.71 -3.08 -20.32
CA LYS A 130 7.89 -4.53 -20.39
C LYS A 130 8.83 -5.03 -19.27
N VAL A 131 9.80 -4.23 -18.85
CA VAL A 131 10.73 -4.56 -17.76
C VAL A 131 9.97 -4.86 -16.49
N ALA A 132 8.95 -4.05 -16.13
CA ALA A 132 8.10 -4.33 -14.98
C ALA A 132 7.44 -5.73 -15.05
N MET A 133 6.86 -6.07 -16.22
CA MET A 133 6.23 -7.37 -16.43
C MET A 133 7.24 -8.52 -16.34
N ASP A 134 8.42 -8.35 -16.91
CA ASP A 134 9.49 -9.35 -16.89
C ASP A 134 10.03 -9.61 -15.47
N THR A 135 9.88 -8.65 -14.52
CA THR A 135 10.13 -8.85 -13.07
C THR A 135 8.96 -9.54 -12.33
N GLY A 136 7.88 -9.86 -13.05
CA GLY A 136 6.68 -10.48 -12.48
C GLY A 136 5.68 -9.51 -11.85
N ALA A 137 5.84 -8.19 -12.05
CA ALA A 137 4.88 -7.20 -11.62
C ALA A 137 3.57 -7.30 -12.42
N LYS A 138 2.43 -6.99 -11.77
CA LYS A 138 1.07 -7.09 -12.36
C LYS A 138 0.52 -5.69 -12.64
N LEU A 139 1.28 -4.89 -13.37
CA LEU A 139 0.96 -3.49 -13.63
C LEU A 139 0.26 -3.30 -14.97
N THR A 140 -0.58 -2.30 -15.07
CA THR A 140 -1.41 -2.05 -16.26
C THR A 140 -1.39 -0.58 -16.70
N GLY A 141 -0.36 0.18 -16.34
CA GLY A 141 -0.22 1.59 -16.73
C GLY A 141 -0.26 1.80 -18.24
N HIS A 142 0.28 0.85 -19.00
CA HIS A 142 0.23 0.85 -20.48
C HIS A 142 -1.20 0.82 -21.04
N LEU A 143 -2.22 0.46 -20.26
CA LEU A 143 -3.64 0.50 -20.63
C LEU A 143 -4.35 1.76 -20.10
N THR A 144 -3.65 2.66 -19.48
CA THR A 144 -4.21 3.85 -18.80
C THR A 144 -3.73 5.15 -19.44
N TYR A 145 -2.44 5.24 -19.69
CA TYR A 145 -1.79 6.47 -20.17
C TYR A 145 -1.64 6.50 -21.69
N VAL A 146 -1.79 7.68 -22.27
CA VAL A 146 -1.52 7.91 -23.70
C VAL A 146 -0.06 7.55 -24.00
N GLY A 147 0.17 6.80 -25.10
CA GLY A 147 1.50 6.30 -25.48
C GLY A 147 2.03 5.15 -24.63
N GLY A 148 1.32 4.76 -23.56
CA GLY A 148 1.74 3.64 -22.68
C GLY A 148 1.84 2.31 -23.42
N LYS A 149 0.86 2.01 -24.29
CA LYS A 149 0.87 0.79 -25.10
C LYS A 149 2.06 0.74 -26.07
N ASP A 150 2.33 1.84 -26.77
CA ASP A 150 3.43 1.92 -27.74
C ASP A 150 4.79 1.75 -27.04
N TYR A 151 4.95 2.33 -25.85
CA TYR A 151 6.13 2.13 -25.00
C TYR A 151 6.26 0.66 -24.55
N TYR A 152 5.17 0.05 -24.11
CA TYR A 152 5.15 -1.36 -23.73
C TYR A 152 5.54 -2.30 -24.87
N GLU A 153 5.03 -2.04 -26.09
CA GLU A 153 5.30 -2.83 -27.29
C GLU A 153 6.68 -2.51 -27.91
N GLY A 154 7.37 -1.47 -27.42
CA GLY A 154 8.68 -1.03 -27.91
C GLY A 154 8.62 -0.29 -29.25
N THR A 155 7.44 0.20 -29.65
CA THR A 155 7.25 1.03 -30.85
C THR A 155 7.50 2.52 -30.56
N ALA A 156 7.49 2.93 -29.28
CA ALA A 156 7.91 4.23 -28.80
C ALA A 156 9.01 4.11 -27.75
N THR A 157 9.85 5.14 -27.65
CA THR A 157 10.96 5.23 -26.68
C THR A 157 10.57 5.89 -25.37
N ALA A 158 9.40 6.54 -25.31
CA ALA A 158 8.88 7.26 -24.17
C ALA A 158 7.36 7.12 -24.06
N VAL A 159 6.80 7.35 -22.86
CA VAL A 159 5.35 7.40 -22.63
C VAL A 159 4.89 8.83 -22.84
N SER A 160 4.31 9.14 -23.99
CA SER A 160 3.95 10.51 -24.39
C SER A 160 2.91 11.18 -23.48
N GLY A 161 2.07 10.39 -22.81
CA GLY A 161 1.08 10.89 -21.83
C GLY A 161 1.64 11.18 -20.46
N LEU A 162 2.94 10.96 -20.21
CA LEU A 162 3.60 11.26 -18.95
C LEU A 162 4.70 12.30 -19.21
N ARG A 163 4.62 13.47 -18.55
CA ARG A 163 5.54 14.57 -18.80
C ARG A 163 6.09 15.14 -17.50
N LEU A 164 7.43 15.26 -17.44
CA LEU A 164 8.14 15.94 -16.39
C LEU A 164 8.41 17.38 -16.86
N ILE A 165 7.66 18.35 -16.31
CA ILE A 165 7.70 19.75 -16.75
C ILE A 165 8.84 20.50 -16.08
N ASP A 166 8.96 20.34 -14.75
CA ASP A 166 10.05 20.86 -13.94
C ASP A 166 10.19 20.02 -12.66
N ASP A 167 11.02 20.47 -11.70
CA ASP A 167 11.29 19.74 -10.44
C ASP A 167 10.04 19.49 -9.59
N TYR A 168 9.00 20.31 -9.74
CA TYR A 168 7.77 20.25 -8.93
C TYR A 168 6.49 20.15 -9.73
N THR A 169 6.58 20.12 -11.05
CA THR A 169 5.41 20.07 -11.94
C THR A 169 5.52 18.91 -12.91
N PHE A 170 4.46 18.12 -12.99
CA PHE A 170 4.32 17.04 -13.95
C PHE A 170 2.92 16.99 -14.55
N SER A 171 2.75 16.28 -15.64
CA SER A 171 1.42 15.97 -16.16
C SER A 171 1.25 14.51 -16.53
N VAL A 172 -0.02 14.06 -16.44
CA VAL A 172 -0.46 12.73 -16.87
C VAL A 172 -1.65 12.88 -17.81
N THR A 173 -1.63 12.17 -18.93
CA THR A 173 -2.71 12.15 -19.91
C THR A 173 -3.34 10.77 -19.98
N ILE A 174 -4.62 10.72 -19.61
CA ILE A 174 -5.44 9.51 -19.55
C ILE A 174 -6.10 9.26 -20.88
N LEU A 175 -6.09 8.01 -21.34
CA LEU A 175 -6.72 7.58 -22.59
C LEU A 175 -8.19 7.98 -22.67
N ALA A 176 -8.65 8.40 -23.86
CA ALA A 176 -10.03 8.81 -24.13
C ALA A 176 -11.06 7.73 -23.75
N GLU A 177 -10.72 6.47 -23.92
CA GLU A 177 -11.61 5.34 -23.56
C GLU A 177 -11.86 5.19 -22.06
N LYS A 178 -11.04 5.83 -21.22
CA LYS A 178 -11.20 5.88 -19.77
C LYS A 178 -11.99 7.11 -19.32
N ILE A 179 -12.28 8.05 -20.23
CA ILE A 179 -12.99 9.30 -19.98
C ILE A 179 -14.28 9.32 -20.79
N PRO A 180 -15.42 9.79 -20.26
CA PRO A 180 -15.59 10.35 -18.91
C PRO A 180 -15.66 9.27 -17.82
N TYR A 181 -15.09 9.60 -16.66
CA TYR A 181 -15.17 8.78 -15.46
C TYR A 181 -15.48 9.64 -14.24
N TYR A 182 -16.49 9.26 -13.47
CA TYR A 182 -16.94 10.07 -12.31
C TYR A 182 -15.80 10.28 -11.28
N TYR A 183 -14.99 9.26 -11.08
CA TYR A 183 -13.88 9.31 -10.13
C TYR A 183 -12.53 9.53 -10.84
N ASP A 184 -12.48 10.42 -11.82
CA ASP A 184 -11.28 10.64 -12.64
C ASP A 184 -10.07 11.15 -11.83
N LEU A 185 -10.29 11.81 -10.69
CA LEU A 185 -9.23 12.15 -9.74
C LEU A 185 -8.47 10.93 -9.20
N ASN A 186 -9.03 9.73 -9.26
CA ASN A 186 -8.31 8.51 -8.91
C ASN A 186 -7.09 8.26 -9.80
N TYR A 187 -7.12 8.73 -11.06
CA TYR A 187 -6.00 8.57 -11.99
C TYR A 187 -4.76 9.39 -11.61
N ILE A 188 -4.91 10.36 -10.72
CA ILE A 188 -3.81 11.19 -10.22
C ILE A 188 -3.54 10.97 -8.73
N GLY A 189 -4.04 9.87 -8.14
CA GLY A 189 -3.69 9.44 -6.77
C GLY A 189 -2.26 8.94 -6.65
N LEU A 190 -1.33 9.49 -7.44
CA LEU A 190 0.06 9.11 -7.50
C LEU A 190 0.75 9.39 -6.18
N LYS A 191 1.62 8.49 -5.77
CA LYS A 191 2.45 8.60 -4.56
C LYS A 191 3.93 8.66 -4.95
N PRO A 192 4.76 9.40 -4.20
CA PRO A 192 6.19 9.46 -4.49
C PRO A 192 6.91 8.21 -4.00
N PHE A 193 7.82 7.73 -4.83
CA PHE A 193 8.75 6.66 -4.49
C PHE A 193 10.16 7.07 -4.94
N SER A 194 11.18 6.88 -4.09
CA SER A 194 12.56 7.16 -4.47
C SER A 194 13.03 6.18 -5.55
N LEU A 195 13.20 6.67 -6.80
CA LEU A 195 13.66 5.85 -7.92
C LEU A 195 14.96 5.14 -7.59
N LYS A 196 15.91 5.88 -6.99
CA LYS A 196 17.22 5.35 -6.56
C LYS A 196 17.08 4.19 -5.59
N TYR A 197 16.19 4.30 -4.59
CA TYR A 197 15.96 3.22 -3.63
C TYR A 197 15.33 1.98 -4.29
N TRP A 198 14.42 2.18 -5.26
CA TRP A 198 13.68 1.07 -5.88
C TRP A 198 14.42 0.43 -7.04
N LEU A 199 15.03 1.21 -7.90
CA LEU A 199 15.67 0.72 -9.15
C LEU A 199 17.20 0.80 -9.13
N GLY A 200 17.80 1.56 -8.18
CA GLY A 200 19.25 1.74 -8.05
C GLY A 200 19.78 2.98 -8.75
N ASP A 201 21.09 3.24 -8.58
CA ASP A 201 21.80 4.41 -9.12
C ASP A 201 22.05 4.31 -10.65
N GLY A 202 21.81 3.15 -11.27
CA GLY A 202 22.07 2.90 -12.69
C GLY A 202 21.02 3.47 -13.64
N VAL A 203 19.93 4.01 -13.12
CA VAL A 203 18.78 4.49 -13.90
C VAL A 203 18.30 5.85 -13.44
N GLU A 204 17.67 6.60 -14.34
CA GLU A 204 17.15 7.94 -14.12
C GLU A 204 15.88 8.17 -14.92
N LEU A 205 14.88 8.87 -14.37
CA LEU A 205 13.73 9.33 -15.14
C LEU A 205 14.13 10.56 -15.97
N LYS A 206 13.79 10.53 -17.26
CA LYS A 206 13.97 11.65 -18.20
C LYS A 206 12.71 11.95 -18.97
N ASP A 207 12.58 13.20 -19.42
CA ASP A 207 11.63 13.65 -20.43
C ASP A 207 12.43 14.15 -21.64
N ASP A 208 12.16 13.63 -22.84
CA ASP A 208 12.87 14.00 -24.07
C ASP A 208 12.16 15.10 -24.89
N GLY A 209 11.10 15.68 -24.33
CA GLY A 209 10.23 16.63 -25.02
C GLY A 209 9.00 15.97 -25.68
N GLU A 210 9.02 14.64 -25.84
CA GLU A 210 7.88 13.87 -26.40
C GLU A 210 7.21 13.03 -25.30
N GLY A 211 7.93 12.65 -24.22
CA GLY A 211 7.40 11.85 -23.11
C GLY A 211 8.45 11.45 -22.09
N CYS A 212 7.99 10.83 -20.99
CA CYS A 212 8.88 10.30 -19.97
C CYS A 212 9.34 8.87 -20.30
N TYR A 213 10.60 8.59 -19.96
CA TYR A 213 11.21 7.26 -20.04
C TYR A 213 12.25 7.08 -18.93
N ILE A 214 12.58 5.83 -18.61
CA ILE A 214 13.65 5.50 -17.66
C ILE A 214 14.92 5.25 -18.49
N ALA A 215 15.92 6.11 -18.30
CA ALA A 215 17.22 6.02 -18.94
C ALA A 215 18.20 5.18 -18.11
N GLY A 216 19.30 4.73 -18.74
CA GLY A 216 20.34 3.92 -18.09
C GLY A 216 20.16 2.42 -18.30
N ASP A 217 20.64 1.60 -17.35
CA ASP A 217 20.51 0.14 -17.42
C ASP A 217 19.11 -0.31 -16.95
N PHE A 218 18.09 0.17 -17.67
CA PHE A 218 16.69 -0.17 -17.42
C PHE A 218 16.33 -1.48 -18.14
N THR A 219 16.94 -2.56 -17.66
CA THR A 219 16.66 -3.94 -18.07
C THR A 219 16.21 -4.74 -16.84
N LYS A 220 15.61 -5.91 -17.06
CA LYS A 220 15.28 -6.78 -15.92
C LYS A 220 16.53 -7.06 -15.08
N GLU A 221 17.62 -7.47 -15.71
CA GLU A 221 18.88 -7.80 -15.06
C GLU A 221 19.51 -6.61 -14.33
N GLY A 222 19.36 -5.40 -14.88
CA GLY A 222 19.88 -4.17 -14.31
C GLY A 222 19.17 -3.75 -13.03
N VAL A 223 17.87 -3.99 -12.93
CA VAL A 223 17.04 -3.50 -11.80
C VAL A 223 16.61 -4.60 -10.81
N GLU A 224 16.60 -5.88 -11.20
CA GLU A 224 15.99 -6.98 -10.41
C GLU A 224 16.57 -7.11 -9.01
N LYS A 225 17.90 -7.03 -8.87
CA LYS A 225 18.58 -7.15 -7.58
C LYS A 225 18.16 -6.04 -6.61
N GLN A 226 18.09 -4.80 -7.10
CA GLN A 226 17.70 -3.66 -6.27
C GLN A 226 16.20 -3.71 -5.94
N LEU A 227 15.37 -4.09 -6.90
CA LEU A 227 13.95 -4.31 -6.68
C LEU A 227 13.68 -5.38 -5.61
N GLU A 228 14.36 -6.51 -5.69
CA GLU A 228 14.24 -7.58 -4.69
C GLU A 228 14.65 -7.08 -3.30
N TYR A 229 15.78 -6.39 -3.21
CA TYR A 229 16.21 -5.76 -1.96
C TYR A 229 15.13 -4.80 -1.43
N ALA A 230 14.68 -3.84 -2.22
CA ALA A 230 13.73 -2.82 -1.79
C ALA A 230 12.36 -3.40 -1.38
N ARG A 231 11.91 -4.46 -2.06
CA ARG A 231 10.65 -5.15 -1.74
C ARG A 231 10.65 -5.75 -0.34
N PHE A 232 11.72 -6.46 0.01
CA PHE A 232 11.78 -7.27 1.22
C PHE A 232 12.58 -6.61 2.35
N ASN A 233 13.12 -5.41 2.12
CA ASN A 233 13.84 -4.67 3.15
C ASN A 233 12.88 -4.10 4.19
N ALA A 234 13.20 -4.37 5.46
CA ALA A 234 12.55 -3.79 6.63
C ALA A 234 13.67 -3.38 7.59
N GLY A 235 14.10 -2.12 7.53
CA GLY A 235 15.24 -1.62 8.28
C GLY A 235 15.34 -0.10 8.21
N GLU A 236 16.31 0.45 8.93
CA GLU A 236 16.52 1.91 9.04
C GLU A 236 16.90 2.57 7.71
N ASP A 237 17.44 1.81 6.78
CA ASP A 237 17.84 2.24 5.43
C ASP A 237 16.69 2.19 4.41
N ARG A 238 15.48 1.75 4.83
CA ARG A 238 14.30 1.79 3.98
C ARG A 238 13.87 3.23 3.74
N VAL A 239 13.84 3.64 2.47
CA VAL A 239 13.36 4.97 2.08
C VAL A 239 11.83 4.94 1.88
N SER A 240 11.14 5.82 2.58
CA SER A 240 9.69 5.89 2.59
C SER A 240 9.17 7.31 2.85
N ALA A 241 7.93 7.58 2.43
CA ALA A 241 7.29 8.90 2.48
C ALA A 241 5.97 8.88 3.26
N GLY A 242 5.81 7.97 4.21
CA GLY A 242 4.60 7.86 5.04
C GLY A 242 4.76 8.34 6.45
N PRO A 243 3.68 8.28 7.26
CA PRO A 243 3.71 8.66 8.67
C PRO A 243 4.60 7.78 9.55
N TYR A 244 4.91 6.56 9.10
CA TYR A 244 5.73 5.61 9.84
C TYR A 244 6.86 5.04 9.00
N ASN A 245 7.95 4.66 9.69
CA ASN A 245 9.07 3.90 9.15
C ASN A 245 8.91 2.42 9.52
N LEU A 246 9.04 1.51 8.58
CA LEU A 246 9.16 0.08 8.85
C LEU A 246 10.60 -0.22 9.25
N VAL A 247 10.84 -0.40 10.56
CA VAL A 247 12.19 -0.52 11.11
C VAL A 247 12.63 -1.96 11.34
N ALA A 248 11.69 -2.92 11.39
CA ALA A 248 12.01 -4.34 11.48
C ALA A 248 10.87 -5.21 10.97
N PHE A 249 11.22 -6.36 10.41
CA PHE A 249 10.32 -7.48 10.17
C PHE A 249 11.02 -8.80 10.53
N ASP A 250 10.48 -9.50 11.51
CA ASP A 250 10.94 -10.83 11.91
C ASP A 250 10.06 -11.90 11.24
N LYS A 251 10.66 -12.64 10.31
CA LYS A 251 9.99 -13.73 9.59
C LYS A 251 9.67 -14.95 10.47
N GLY A 252 10.37 -15.11 11.58
CA GLY A 252 10.18 -16.23 12.50
C GLY A 252 8.96 -16.07 13.38
N SER A 253 8.74 -14.84 13.89
CA SER A 253 7.56 -14.47 14.68
C SER A 253 6.43 -13.86 13.87
N LEU A 254 6.66 -13.58 12.57
CA LEU A 254 5.73 -12.87 11.69
C LEU A 254 5.30 -11.51 12.27
N GLN A 255 6.28 -10.78 12.81
CA GLN A 255 6.06 -9.51 13.48
C GLN A 255 6.79 -8.38 12.76
N ALA A 256 6.08 -7.29 12.48
CA ALA A 256 6.65 -6.06 11.93
C ALA A 256 6.59 -4.93 12.95
N THR A 257 7.64 -4.10 12.99
CA THR A 257 7.72 -2.94 13.89
C THR A 257 7.83 -1.66 13.07
N LEU A 258 6.97 -0.70 13.39
CA LEU A 258 6.95 0.62 12.80
C LEU A 258 7.14 1.69 13.87
N THR A 259 7.84 2.77 13.52
CA THR A 259 8.05 3.95 14.38
C THR A 259 7.69 5.22 13.60
N ILE A 260 7.36 6.31 14.31
CA ILE A 260 7.04 7.60 13.67
C ILE A 260 8.16 8.03 12.71
N ASN A 261 7.77 8.50 11.53
CA ASN A 261 8.64 9.27 10.65
C ASN A 261 8.61 10.74 11.07
N PRO A 262 9.70 11.29 11.63
CA PRO A 262 9.74 12.68 12.08
C PRO A 262 9.67 13.70 10.93
N ASN A 263 10.02 13.27 9.71
CA ASN A 263 10.02 14.12 8.52
C ASN A 263 8.65 14.18 7.82
N TYR A 264 7.66 13.41 8.30
CA TYR A 264 6.33 13.42 7.70
C TYR A 264 5.63 14.77 7.89
N ALA A 265 5.23 15.39 6.78
CA ALA A 265 4.60 16.73 6.79
C ALA A 265 3.17 16.73 7.35
N GLY A 266 2.45 15.63 7.22
CA GLY A 266 1.07 15.44 7.64
C GLY A 266 0.21 14.80 6.54
N ASN A 267 -0.99 14.33 6.90
CA ASN A 267 -1.98 13.83 5.96
C ASN A 267 -2.70 14.99 5.24
N PHE A 268 -3.76 14.69 4.47
CA PHE A 268 -4.52 15.70 3.74
C PHE A 268 -5.25 16.73 4.64
N GLU A 269 -5.40 16.46 5.92
CA GLU A 269 -5.90 17.38 6.96
C GLU A 269 -4.77 18.05 7.76
N GLY A 270 -3.52 17.82 7.41
CA GLY A 270 -2.34 18.33 8.10
C GLY A 270 -2.04 17.61 9.43
N GLN A 271 -2.70 16.48 9.71
CA GLN A 271 -2.50 15.72 10.94
C GLN A 271 -1.21 14.90 10.89
N LYS A 272 -0.52 14.83 12.00
CA LYS A 272 0.69 14.01 12.19
C LYS A 272 0.42 12.82 13.10
N PRO A 273 1.16 11.71 12.97
CA PRO A 273 0.99 10.55 13.82
C PRO A 273 1.32 10.90 15.29
N SER A 274 0.51 10.38 16.22
CA SER A 274 0.71 10.54 17.67
C SER A 274 1.11 9.25 18.38
N ILE A 275 0.97 8.10 17.72
CA ILE A 275 1.36 6.79 18.26
C ILE A 275 2.85 6.58 17.94
N GLU A 276 3.67 6.46 18.95
CA GLU A 276 5.13 6.39 18.79
C GLU A 276 5.59 5.12 18.08
N LYS A 277 4.89 3.99 18.34
CA LYS A 277 5.27 2.67 17.85
C LYS A 277 4.06 1.83 17.51
N ILE A 278 4.11 1.14 16.39
CA ILE A 278 3.13 0.12 15.99
C ILE A 278 3.86 -1.20 15.81
N VAL A 279 3.35 -2.23 16.46
CA VAL A 279 3.82 -3.61 16.30
C VAL A 279 2.69 -4.40 15.66
N VAL A 280 2.91 -4.89 14.46
CA VAL A 280 1.94 -5.75 13.75
C VAL A 280 2.29 -7.19 14.03
N THR A 281 1.33 -7.98 14.48
CA THR A 281 1.54 -9.38 14.84
C THR A 281 0.43 -10.28 14.30
N LYS A 282 0.78 -11.52 14.00
CA LYS A 282 -0.20 -12.53 13.58
C LYS A 282 -1.09 -12.93 14.75
N THR A 283 -2.37 -13.06 14.51
CA THR A 283 -3.33 -13.71 15.42
C THR A 283 -4.18 -14.72 14.65
N GLU A 284 -4.85 -15.61 15.37
CA GLU A 284 -5.72 -16.62 14.76
C GLU A 284 -7.19 -16.23 14.91
N ASP A 285 -7.97 -16.39 13.84
CA ASP A 285 -9.41 -16.09 13.82
C ASP A 285 -10.21 -16.81 14.90
N ALA A 286 -9.77 -18.01 15.30
CA ALA A 286 -10.47 -18.79 16.32
C ALA A 286 -10.22 -18.28 17.76
N THR A 287 -9.13 -17.51 17.99
CA THR A 287 -8.70 -17.12 19.34
C THR A 287 -8.45 -15.63 19.52
N TRP A 288 -8.77 -14.81 18.49
CA TRP A 288 -8.51 -13.37 18.53
C TRP A 288 -9.13 -12.67 19.75
N ALA A 289 -10.34 -13.08 20.14
CA ALA A 289 -11.06 -12.48 21.26
C ALA A 289 -10.34 -12.71 22.60
N ASP A 290 -9.87 -13.93 22.84
CA ASP A 290 -9.09 -14.27 24.03
C ASP A 290 -7.71 -13.59 24.01
N ALA A 291 -7.07 -13.52 22.83
CA ALA A 291 -5.81 -12.84 22.66
C ALA A 291 -5.92 -11.33 22.93
N LEU A 292 -7.02 -10.69 22.49
CA LEU A 292 -7.33 -9.29 22.79
C LEU A 292 -7.55 -9.10 24.31
N LYS A 293 -8.41 -9.93 24.93
CA LYS A 293 -8.69 -9.85 26.39
C LYS A 293 -7.45 -10.08 27.26
N THR A 294 -6.53 -10.93 26.83
CA THR A 294 -5.28 -11.22 27.56
C THR A 294 -4.15 -10.22 27.26
N GLY A 295 -4.38 -9.26 26.35
CA GLY A 295 -3.40 -8.22 26.02
C GLY A 295 -2.27 -8.70 25.09
N ALA A 296 -2.44 -9.82 24.38
CA ALA A 296 -1.49 -10.23 23.35
C ALA A 296 -1.39 -9.20 22.21
N PHE A 297 -2.47 -8.49 21.98
CA PHE A 297 -2.54 -7.25 21.19
C PHE A 297 -3.62 -6.33 21.78
N ASN A 298 -3.61 -5.06 21.39
CA ASN A 298 -4.54 -4.05 21.93
C ASN A 298 -5.34 -3.32 20.84
N PHE A 299 -5.17 -3.71 19.58
CA PHE A 299 -5.92 -3.19 18.44
C PHE A 299 -6.21 -4.33 17.45
N TYR A 300 -7.45 -4.43 17.03
CA TYR A 300 -7.91 -5.39 16.03
C TYR A 300 -8.93 -4.70 15.12
N ASP A 301 -8.80 -4.87 13.80
CA ASP A 301 -9.69 -4.21 12.85
C ASP A 301 -10.33 -5.18 11.85
N THR A 302 -11.10 -4.62 10.93
CA THR A 302 -11.74 -5.34 9.81
C THR A 302 -12.65 -6.47 10.28
N VAL A 303 -13.33 -6.29 11.43
CA VAL A 303 -14.34 -7.23 11.94
C VAL A 303 -15.62 -7.08 11.12
N THR A 304 -15.86 -7.99 10.19
CA THR A 304 -16.99 -7.95 9.23
C THR A 304 -17.93 -9.16 9.33
N ASP A 305 -17.50 -10.24 9.94
CA ASP A 305 -18.35 -11.42 10.21
C ASP A 305 -19.32 -11.16 11.36
N GLY A 306 -20.59 -11.51 11.19
CA GLY A 306 -21.63 -11.22 12.18
C GLY A 306 -21.40 -11.86 13.56
N ASN A 307 -20.82 -13.06 13.61
CA ASN A 307 -20.50 -13.72 14.89
C ASN A 307 -19.31 -13.02 15.56
N GLN A 308 -18.30 -12.62 14.79
CA GLN A 308 -17.17 -11.86 15.30
C GLN A 308 -17.61 -10.48 15.80
N ILE A 309 -18.53 -9.80 15.10
CA ILE A 309 -19.13 -8.53 15.54
C ILE A 309 -19.84 -8.71 16.88
N ASN A 310 -20.70 -9.74 17.02
CA ASN A 310 -21.36 -10.01 18.29
C ASN A 310 -20.36 -10.28 19.42
N THR A 311 -19.33 -11.08 19.17
CA THR A 311 -18.26 -11.34 20.13
C THR A 311 -17.52 -10.05 20.53
N ALA A 312 -17.23 -9.15 19.56
CA ALA A 312 -16.61 -7.86 19.84
C ALA A 312 -17.51 -6.98 20.72
N LEU A 313 -18.81 -6.91 20.43
CA LEU A 313 -19.77 -6.15 21.24
C LEU A 313 -19.90 -6.70 22.66
N ASP A 314 -19.86 -8.02 22.85
CA ASP A 314 -19.84 -8.64 24.18
C ASP A 314 -18.57 -8.24 24.96
N ILE A 315 -17.41 -8.25 24.33
CA ILE A 315 -16.13 -7.80 24.94
C ILE A 315 -16.22 -6.33 25.36
N ILE A 316 -16.79 -5.48 24.53
CA ILE A 316 -16.96 -4.05 24.83
C ILE A 316 -17.91 -3.86 26.01
N ALA A 317 -19.01 -4.65 26.07
CA ALA A 317 -19.97 -4.61 27.18
C ALA A 317 -19.35 -5.04 28.52
N GLU A 318 -18.33 -5.90 28.53
CA GLU A 318 -17.55 -6.26 29.70
C GLU A 318 -16.68 -5.09 30.23
N GLY A 319 -16.38 -4.10 29.36
CA GLY A 319 -15.60 -2.91 29.67
C GLY A 319 -14.10 -3.06 29.39
N GLY A 320 -13.41 -1.93 29.31
CA GLY A 320 -11.97 -1.87 29.06
C GLY A 320 -11.58 -1.77 27.57
N PHE A 321 -12.56 -1.89 26.67
CA PHE A 321 -12.38 -1.74 25.23
C PHE A 321 -13.40 -0.76 24.65
N ASP A 322 -13.06 -0.15 23.52
CA ASP A 322 -13.90 0.73 22.75
C ASP A 322 -13.85 0.32 21.26
N TYR A 323 -14.72 0.87 20.42
CA TYR A 323 -14.75 0.56 19.01
C TYR A 323 -15.05 1.78 18.15
N VAL A 324 -14.62 1.71 16.91
CA VAL A 324 -14.98 2.65 15.84
C VAL A 324 -15.71 1.88 14.75
N GLN A 325 -16.85 2.42 14.33
CA GLN A 325 -17.64 1.91 13.22
C GLN A 325 -17.64 2.93 12.07
N PHE A 326 -17.51 2.44 10.85
CA PHE A 326 -17.62 3.27 9.65
C PHE A 326 -18.30 2.50 8.53
N ASP A 327 -18.95 3.24 7.64
CA ASP A 327 -19.59 2.66 6.47
C ASP A 327 -18.51 2.23 5.46
N ARG A 328 -18.61 0.99 5.00
CA ARG A 328 -17.70 0.49 3.98
C ARG A 328 -18.12 1.02 2.60
N ALA A 329 -17.22 1.70 1.90
CA ALA A 329 -17.39 2.06 0.50
C ALA A 329 -17.23 0.81 -0.38
N GLY A 330 -18.28 -0.01 -0.48
CA GLY A 330 -18.24 -1.23 -1.24
C GLY A 330 -19.56 -2.02 -1.16
N TYR A 331 -19.66 -3.05 -1.97
CA TYR A 331 -20.83 -3.93 -2.00
C TYR A 331 -20.41 -5.40 -2.20
N GLY A 332 -21.20 -6.31 -1.70
CA GLY A 332 -21.12 -7.72 -2.04
C GLY A 332 -21.91 -8.01 -3.32
N MET A 333 -21.37 -8.84 -4.20
CA MET A 333 -22.08 -9.23 -5.41
C MET A 333 -21.92 -10.72 -5.69
N LEU A 334 -22.91 -11.23 -6.42
CA LEU A 334 -22.88 -12.56 -7.02
C LEU A 334 -22.78 -12.39 -8.54
N ASN A 335 -21.66 -12.82 -9.10
CA ASN A 335 -21.47 -12.83 -10.54
C ASN A 335 -21.91 -14.18 -11.11
N PHE A 336 -22.74 -14.14 -12.15
CA PHE A 336 -23.17 -15.33 -12.87
C PHE A 336 -22.41 -15.43 -14.19
N GLN A 337 -21.86 -16.60 -14.46
CA GLN A 337 -21.41 -16.94 -15.82
C GLN A 337 -22.65 -17.21 -16.68
N CYS A 338 -22.91 -16.31 -17.64
CA CYS A 338 -24.13 -16.35 -18.46
C CYS A 338 -23.98 -17.11 -19.78
N ASP A 339 -22.73 -17.42 -20.19
CA ASP A 339 -22.47 -18.00 -21.53
C ASP A 339 -22.53 -19.52 -21.55
N PHE A 340 -22.33 -20.17 -20.41
CA PHE A 340 -22.38 -21.64 -20.29
C PHE A 340 -22.76 -22.11 -18.89
N GLY A 341 -23.02 -23.42 -18.75
CA GLY A 341 -23.40 -24.06 -17.49
C GLY A 341 -24.83 -23.72 -17.05
N PRO A 342 -25.24 -24.15 -15.83
CA PRO A 342 -26.64 -23.95 -15.38
C PRO A 342 -27.06 -22.49 -15.29
N THR A 343 -26.13 -21.60 -15.00
CA THR A 343 -26.37 -20.16 -14.83
C THR A 343 -26.55 -19.39 -16.16
N GLN A 344 -26.39 -20.05 -17.32
CA GLN A 344 -26.82 -19.49 -18.61
C GLN A 344 -28.37 -19.28 -18.67
N PHE A 345 -29.13 -20.09 -17.91
CA PHE A 345 -30.58 -19.99 -17.87
C PHE A 345 -31.01 -18.90 -16.86
N GLU A 346 -31.85 -17.97 -17.35
CA GLU A 346 -32.37 -16.87 -16.54
C GLU A 346 -33.12 -17.37 -15.29
N ALA A 347 -33.93 -18.43 -15.46
CA ALA A 347 -34.70 -19.03 -14.35
C ALA A 347 -33.81 -19.54 -13.21
N VAL A 348 -32.60 -20.05 -13.53
CA VAL A 348 -31.63 -20.48 -12.51
C VAL A 348 -31.06 -19.28 -11.76
N ARG A 349 -30.70 -18.20 -12.48
CA ARG A 349 -30.24 -16.98 -11.84
C ARG A 349 -31.30 -16.36 -10.94
N HIS A 350 -32.57 -16.31 -11.39
CA HIS A 350 -33.70 -15.85 -10.58
C HIS A 350 -33.90 -16.72 -9.35
N ALA A 351 -33.80 -18.04 -9.48
CA ALA A 351 -33.94 -18.93 -8.33
C ALA A 351 -32.86 -18.69 -7.28
N VAL A 352 -31.59 -18.46 -7.70
CA VAL A 352 -30.54 -18.11 -6.77
C VAL A 352 -30.79 -16.76 -6.10
N ALA A 353 -31.22 -15.74 -6.85
CA ALA A 353 -31.53 -14.42 -6.28
C ALA A 353 -32.70 -14.44 -5.27
N LEU A 354 -33.63 -15.40 -5.39
CA LEU A 354 -34.76 -15.58 -4.43
C LEU A 354 -34.35 -16.32 -3.16
N LEU A 355 -33.16 -16.96 -3.15
CA LEU A 355 -32.64 -17.68 -1.99
C LEU A 355 -31.71 -16.80 -1.11
N LEU A 356 -31.33 -15.63 -1.60
CA LEU A 356 -30.50 -14.62 -0.91
C LEU A 356 -31.37 -13.57 -0.24
#